data_141d8c8c4a316eb6dfc4449efc2169ca
#
_entry.id   141d8c8c4a316eb6dfc4449efc2169ca
#
_cell.length_a   1.000
_cell.length_b   1.000
_cell.length_c   1.000
_cell.angle_alpha   90.00
_cell.angle_beta   90.00
_cell.angle_gamma   90.00
#
_symmetry.space_group_name_H-M   'P 1'
#
loop_
_entity.id
_entity.type
_entity.pdbx_description
1 polymer ?
#
loop_
_entity_poly.entity_id
_entity_poly.type
_entity_poly.pdbx_seq_one_letter_code
_entity_poly.pdbx_strand_id
1 'polypeptide(L)'
;MTWLKALRPRWHGSPAQELDELGLTESLCKACREAVSQIKGDFDQIVIDGTINFLRGTKYEKIVQVVPKADFLVPEVSAASIIAKVSRDQYMYDLADKYPGYGFEKHVGYGTAAHKKAIEELGVCDEHRRSFKPIAQFLGQGSTNQK
;
A
#
# COMPACT_ATOMS: atom_id res chain seq x y z
N MET A 1 -23.42 -6.18 -0.91
CA MET A 1 -22.12 -6.46 -0.21
C MET A 1 -21.04 -6.97 -1.16
N THR A 2 -20.94 -6.40 -2.38
CA THR A 2 -20.07 -6.91 -3.46
C THR A 2 -18.84 -6.02 -3.73
N TRP A 3 -18.76 -4.87 -3.07
CA TRP A 3 -17.72 -3.84 -3.30
C TRP A 3 -16.36 -4.17 -2.69
N LEU A 4 -16.32 -4.97 -1.62
CA LEU A 4 -15.09 -5.33 -0.90
C LEU A 4 -14.16 -6.29 -1.69
N LYS A 5 -14.67 -7.03 -2.66
CA LYS A 5 -13.84 -7.93 -3.50
C LYS A 5 -13.12 -7.22 -4.64
N ALA A 6 -13.58 -6.03 -5.03
CA ALA A 6 -12.99 -5.24 -6.13
C ALA A 6 -11.70 -4.49 -5.73
N LEU A 7 -11.44 -4.33 -4.43
CA LEU A 7 -10.31 -3.58 -3.89
C LEU A 7 -9.05 -4.41 -3.60
N ARG A 8 -9.02 -5.68 -4.00
CA ARG A 8 -7.75 -6.42 -4.02
C ARG A 8 -7.03 -6.13 -5.34
N PRO A 9 -6.04 -5.24 -5.35
CA PRO A 9 -5.21 -5.10 -6.54
C PRO A 9 -4.61 -6.46 -6.88
N ARG A 10 -4.66 -6.84 -8.15
CA ARG A 10 -3.94 -8.02 -8.64
C ARG A 10 -2.46 -7.65 -8.72
N TRP A 11 -1.77 -7.84 -7.62
CA TRP A 11 -0.33 -7.65 -7.59
C TRP A 11 0.33 -8.82 -8.31
N HIS A 12 1.14 -8.52 -9.31
CA HIS A 12 2.08 -9.47 -9.90
C HIS A 12 3.39 -9.40 -9.08
N GLY A 13 3.52 -10.24 -8.07
CA GLY A 13 4.63 -10.20 -7.13
C GLY A 13 4.27 -9.55 -5.79
N SER A 14 5.28 -9.24 -4.97
CA SER A 14 5.07 -8.49 -3.73
C SER A 14 4.78 -7.02 -4.03
N PRO A 15 3.79 -6.39 -3.34
CA PRO A 15 3.56 -4.95 -3.43
C PRO A 15 4.80 -4.11 -3.14
N ALA A 16 5.69 -4.60 -2.30
CA ALA A 16 6.95 -3.93 -1.97
C ALA A 16 7.91 -3.90 -3.15
N GLN A 17 8.01 -4.98 -3.92
CA GLN A 17 8.85 -5.05 -5.12
C GLN A 17 8.35 -4.09 -6.20
N GLU A 18 7.05 -4.06 -6.45
CA GLU A 18 6.46 -3.12 -7.42
C GLU A 18 6.71 -1.65 -7.03
N LEU A 19 6.60 -1.34 -5.73
CA LEU A 19 6.93 -0.01 -5.21
C LEU A 19 8.41 0.35 -5.37
N ASP A 20 9.30 -0.62 -5.28
CA ASP A 20 10.74 -0.42 -5.49
C ASP A 20 11.08 -0.21 -6.97
N GLU A 21 10.37 -0.88 -7.89
CA GLU A 21 10.57 -0.77 -9.34
C GLU A 21 9.97 0.52 -9.92
N LEU A 22 8.72 0.82 -9.60
CA LEU A 22 7.97 1.94 -10.19
C LEU A 22 8.13 3.24 -9.42
N GLY A 23 8.45 3.16 -8.13
CA GLY A 23 8.37 4.26 -7.19
C GLY A 23 6.93 4.56 -6.75
N LEU A 24 6.81 5.36 -5.69
CA LEU A 24 5.52 5.59 -5.01
C LEU A 24 4.47 6.24 -5.93
N THR A 25 4.85 7.27 -6.68
CA THR A 25 3.89 8.03 -7.49
C THR A 25 3.29 7.19 -8.60
N GLU A 26 4.11 6.45 -9.36
CA GLU A 26 3.60 5.62 -10.46
C GLU A 26 2.81 4.42 -9.95
N SER A 27 3.22 3.83 -8.83
CA SER A 27 2.43 2.77 -8.17
C SER A 27 1.04 3.27 -7.74
N LEU A 28 0.94 4.50 -7.23
CA LEU A 28 -0.34 5.13 -6.89
C LEU A 28 -1.17 5.42 -8.15
N CYS A 29 -0.56 5.93 -9.22
CA CYS A 29 -1.24 6.12 -10.51
C CYS A 29 -1.80 4.80 -11.05
N LYS A 30 -1.00 3.73 -11.04
CA LYS A 30 -1.42 2.39 -11.45
C LYS A 30 -2.58 1.89 -10.60
N ALA A 31 -2.45 1.93 -9.28
CA ALA A 31 -3.49 1.48 -8.35
C ALA A 31 -4.81 2.23 -8.55
N CYS A 32 -4.76 3.57 -8.74
CA CYS A 32 -5.95 4.36 -9.02
C CYS A 32 -6.61 3.98 -10.36
N ARG A 33 -5.82 3.80 -11.43
CA ARG A 33 -6.33 3.37 -12.74
C ARG A 33 -7.00 2.00 -12.66
N GLU A 34 -6.39 1.06 -11.99
CA GLU A 34 -6.93 -0.28 -11.77
C GLU A 34 -8.22 -0.24 -10.94
N ALA A 35 -8.23 0.50 -9.83
CA ALA A 35 -9.41 0.64 -8.97
C ALA A 35 -10.61 1.19 -9.76
N VAL A 36 -10.42 2.28 -10.50
CA VAL A 36 -11.49 2.90 -11.29
C VAL A 36 -11.96 1.98 -12.42
N SER A 37 -11.05 1.22 -13.05
CA SER A 37 -11.39 0.29 -14.13
C SER A 37 -12.29 -0.87 -13.67
N GLN A 38 -12.27 -1.19 -12.39
CA GLN A 38 -13.07 -2.29 -11.80
C GLN A 38 -14.47 -1.84 -11.36
N ILE A 39 -14.74 -0.54 -11.32
CA ILE A 39 -16.06 -0.01 -10.95
C ILE A 39 -17.05 -0.33 -12.05
N LYS A 40 -18.12 -1.05 -11.70
CA LYS A 40 -19.24 -1.36 -12.60
C LYS A 40 -20.33 -0.33 -12.38
N GLY A 41 -20.74 0.34 -13.45
CA GLY A 41 -21.78 1.36 -13.46
C GLY A 41 -21.22 2.74 -13.82
N ASP A 42 -22.15 3.67 -14.06
CA ASP A 42 -21.82 5.05 -14.40
C ASP A 42 -21.53 5.86 -13.14
N PHE A 43 -20.64 6.81 -13.26
CA PHE A 43 -20.31 7.76 -12.21
C PHE A 43 -19.84 9.08 -12.84
N ASP A 44 -20.22 10.19 -12.21
CA ASP A 44 -20.00 11.54 -12.73
C ASP A 44 -18.77 12.20 -12.11
N GLN A 45 -18.29 11.69 -11.00
CA GLN A 45 -17.22 12.28 -10.24
C GLN A 45 -16.35 11.22 -9.56
N ILE A 46 -15.07 11.55 -9.47
CA ILE A 46 -14.08 10.81 -8.67
C ILE A 46 -13.45 11.80 -7.68
N VAL A 47 -13.54 11.50 -6.38
CA VAL A 47 -12.86 12.31 -5.36
C VAL A 47 -11.61 11.57 -4.89
N ILE A 48 -10.47 12.27 -4.97
CA ILE A 48 -9.18 11.75 -4.47
C ILE A 48 -8.78 12.61 -3.27
N ASP A 49 -8.50 11.94 -2.14
CA ASP A 49 -7.94 12.61 -0.98
C ASP A 49 -6.48 12.99 -1.24
N GLY A 50 -6.13 14.23 -0.89
CA GLY A 50 -4.79 14.78 -1.04
C GLY A 50 -4.69 15.91 -2.05
N THR A 51 -3.53 16.05 -2.69
CA THR A 51 -3.19 17.19 -3.58
C THR A 51 -2.80 16.76 -4.99
N ILE A 52 -2.80 15.45 -5.29
CA ILE A 52 -2.30 14.91 -6.55
C ILE A 52 -3.41 14.19 -7.29
N ASN A 53 -3.63 14.53 -8.57
CA ASN A 53 -4.50 13.77 -9.47
C ASN A 53 -3.74 12.59 -10.07
N PHE A 54 -3.92 11.40 -9.49
CA PHE A 54 -3.31 10.15 -9.96
C PHE A 54 -3.92 9.59 -11.24
N LEU A 55 -5.04 10.18 -11.73
CA LEU A 55 -5.70 9.80 -12.99
C LEU A 55 -5.42 10.79 -14.13
N ARG A 56 -4.43 11.67 -13.96
CA ARG A 56 -4.00 12.60 -15.00
C ARG A 56 -3.59 11.84 -16.28
N GLY A 57 -3.97 12.37 -17.43
CA GLY A 57 -3.73 11.74 -18.72
C GLY A 57 -4.64 10.56 -19.06
N THR A 58 -5.64 10.25 -18.21
CA THR A 58 -6.66 9.23 -18.50
C THR A 58 -7.97 9.87 -18.94
N LYS A 59 -8.89 9.04 -19.47
CA LYS A 59 -10.26 9.51 -19.81
C LYS A 59 -11.02 10.07 -18.60
N TYR A 60 -10.61 9.75 -17.40
CA TYR A 60 -11.24 10.18 -16.14
C TYR A 60 -10.73 11.52 -15.63
N GLU A 61 -9.66 12.06 -16.17
CA GLU A 61 -8.99 13.28 -15.65
C GLU A 61 -9.94 14.44 -15.38
N LYS A 62 -10.91 14.66 -16.28
CA LYS A 62 -11.85 15.79 -16.22
C LYS A 62 -12.90 15.69 -15.12
N ILE A 63 -13.18 14.48 -14.62
CA ILE A 63 -14.16 14.24 -13.56
C ILE A 63 -13.50 14.00 -12.20
N VAL A 64 -12.17 14.14 -12.12
CA VAL A 64 -11.44 14.02 -10.86
C VAL A 64 -11.44 15.33 -10.12
N GLN A 65 -11.86 15.29 -8.87
CA GLN A 65 -11.70 16.34 -7.88
C GLN A 65 -10.69 15.90 -6.82
N VAL A 66 -9.63 16.69 -6.66
CA VAL A 66 -8.62 16.46 -5.63
C VAL A 66 -8.94 17.36 -4.45
N VAL A 67 -9.13 16.78 -3.27
CA VAL A 67 -9.55 17.50 -2.06
C VAL A 67 -8.61 17.12 -0.91
N PRO A 68 -7.80 18.07 -0.42
CA PRO A 68 -6.98 17.81 0.77
C PRO A 68 -7.85 17.50 1.98
N LYS A 69 -7.53 16.44 2.71
CA LYS A 69 -8.30 15.96 3.86
C LYS A 69 -9.75 15.59 3.52
N ALA A 70 -9.96 15.01 2.34
CA ALA A 70 -11.29 14.62 1.89
C ALA A 70 -11.92 13.57 2.82
N ASP A 71 -11.13 12.74 3.49
CA ASP A 71 -11.55 11.78 4.49
C ASP A 71 -12.30 12.40 5.69
N PHE A 72 -12.06 13.68 5.99
CA PHE A 72 -12.80 14.45 6.99
C PHE A 72 -13.99 15.24 6.42
N LEU A 73 -13.98 15.54 5.13
CA LEU A 73 -14.93 16.48 4.50
C LEU A 73 -16.01 15.76 3.69
N VAL A 74 -15.71 14.58 3.17
CA VAL A 74 -16.56 13.83 2.23
C VAL A 74 -16.86 12.45 2.83
N PRO A 75 -18.12 12.19 3.23
CA PRO A 75 -18.49 10.94 3.91
C PRO A 75 -18.12 9.67 3.13
N GLU A 76 -18.24 9.71 1.80
CA GLU A 76 -17.89 8.59 0.93
C GLU A 76 -16.39 8.29 0.97
N VAL A 77 -15.54 9.33 1.03
CA VAL A 77 -14.08 9.18 1.16
C VAL A 77 -13.72 8.69 2.55
N SER A 78 -14.39 9.17 3.60
CA SER A 78 -14.22 8.65 4.96
C SER A 78 -14.54 7.16 5.02
N ALA A 79 -15.65 6.72 4.45
CA ALA A 79 -16.02 5.32 4.39
C ALA A 79 -14.99 4.48 3.60
N ALA A 80 -14.52 4.99 2.47
CA ALA A 80 -13.49 4.34 1.65
C ALA A 80 -12.17 4.19 2.41
N SER A 81 -11.77 5.21 3.19
CA SER A 81 -10.56 5.20 4.02
C SER A 81 -10.63 4.12 5.12
N ILE A 82 -11.79 3.94 5.75
CA ILE A 82 -12.01 2.89 6.74
C ILE A 82 -11.86 1.51 6.09
N ILE A 83 -12.48 1.30 4.93
CA ILE A 83 -12.40 0.04 4.19
C ILE A 83 -10.94 -0.26 3.79
N ALA A 84 -10.22 0.73 3.28
CA ALA A 84 -8.83 0.60 2.90
C ALA A 84 -7.95 0.21 4.11
N LYS A 85 -8.17 0.86 5.26
CA LYS A 85 -7.45 0.54 6.49
C LYS A 85 -7.72 -0.89 6.95
N VAL A 86 -8.98 -1.31 7.04
CA VAL A 86 -9.34 -2.68 7.44
C VAL A 86 -8.75 -3.71 6.49
N SER A 87 -8.79 -3.46 5.18
CA SER A 87 -8.21 -4.35 4.17
C SER A 87 -6.70 -4.46 4.32
N ARG A 88 -6.01 -3.35 4.63
CA ARG A 88 -4.57 -3.35 4.90
C ARG A 88 -4.24 -4.12 6.18
N ASP A 89 -4.97 -3.85 7.27
CA ASP A 89 -4.73 -4.55 8.53
C ASP A 89 -4.92 -6.07 8.35
N GLN A 90 -5.96 -6.50 7.62
CA GLN A 90 -6.16 -7.91 7.28
C GLN A 90 -4.98 -8.49 6.48
N TYR A 91 -4.49 -7.76 5.49
CA TYR A 91 -3.31 -8.18 4.73
C TYR A 91 -2.09 -8.38 5.64
N MET A 92 -1.90 -7.50 6.64
CA MET A 92 -0.77 -7.61 7.58
C MET A 92 -0.94 -8.81 8.54
N TYR A 93 -2.17 -9.18 8.90
CA TYR A 93 -2.44 -10.43 9.64
C TYR A 93 -2.09 -11.66 8.78
N ASP A 94 -2.53 -11.68 7.52
CA ASP A 94 -2.19 -12.78 6.59
C ASP A 94 -0.66 -12.90 6.40
N LEU A 95 0.06 -11.76 6.40
CA LEU A 95 1.53 -11.75 6.36
C LEU A 95 2.17 -12.26 7.65
N ALA A 96 1.58 -12.04 8.80
CA ALA A 96 2.09 -12.55 10.06
C ALA A 96 2.11 -14.09 10.08
N ASP A 97 1.09 -14.71 9.48
CA ASP A 97 1.04 -16.17 9.31
C ASP A 97 2.11 -16.66 8.32
N LYS A 98 2.34 -15.91 7.23
CA LYS A 98 3.32 -16.26 6.19
C LYS A 98 4.77 -16.06 6.65
N TYR A 99 4.99 -15.03 7.47
CA TYR A 99 6.32 -14.63 7.97
C TYR A 99 6.30 -14.54 9.51
N PRO A 100 6.27 -15.68 10.22
CA PRO A 100 6.23 -15.68 11.67
C PRO A 100 7.50 -15.07 12.28
N GLY A 101 7.33 -14.36 13.39
CA GLY A 101 8.43 -13.72 14.12
C GLY A 101 8.65 -12.24 13.80
N TYR A 102 8.16 -11.74 12.66
CA TYR A 102 8.25 -10.30 12.36
C TYR A 102 7.27 -9.45 13.18
N GLY A 103 6.16 -10.01 13.65
CA GLY A 103 5.15 -9.30 14.43
C GLY A 103 4.29 -8.36 13.60
N PHE A 104 4.06 -8.67 12.32
CA PHE A 104 3.28 -7.85 11.41
C PHE A 104 1.86 -7.57 11.90
N GLU A 105 1.27 -8.50 12.66
CA GLU A 105 -0.05 -8.35 13.29
C GLU A 105 -0.12 -7.26 14.36
N LYS A 106 1.05 -6.87 14.94
CA LYS A 106 1.12 -5.88 16.03
C LYS A 106 1.40 -4.48 15.52
N HIS A 107 2.30 -4.36 14.56
CA HIS A 107 2.78 -3.04 14.10
C HIS A 107 2.36 -2.72 12.67
N VAL A 108 1.64 -3.61 11.98
CA VAL A 108 1.11 -3.46 10.61
C VAL A 108 2.12 -2.83 9.63
N GLY A 109 3.38 -3.22 9.74
CA GLY A 109 4.48 -2.75 8.89
C GLY A 109 5.11 -1.41 9.29
N TYR A 110 4.66 -0.77 10.38
CA TYR A 110 5.31 0.43 10.88
C TYR A 110 6.70 0.12 11.47
N GLY A 111 7.64 1.05 11.31
CA GLY A 111 9.04 0.93 11.75
C GLY A 111 9.24 1.06 13.27
N THR A 112 8.50 0.28 14.05
CA THR A 112 8.63 0.21 15.51
C THR A 112 9.96 -0.41 15.92
N ALA A 113 10.35 -0.24 17.18
CA ALA A 113 11.57 -0.88 17.72
C ALA A 113 11.48 -2.41 17.60
N ALA A 114 10.30 -3.00 17.84
CA ALA A 114 10.07 -4.43 17.70
C ALA A 114 10.27 -4.92 16.26
N HIS A 115 9.76 -4.17 15.28
CA HIS A 115 9.92 -4.50 13.86
C HIS A 115 11.39 -4.41 13.42
N LYS A 116 12.11 -3.37 13.84
CA LYS A 116 13.54 -3.23 13.55
C LYS A 116 14.34 -4.41 14.12
N LYS A 117 14.08 -4.78 15.37
CA LYS A 117 14.71 -5.92 16.01
C LYS A 117 14.41 -7.23 15.28
N ALA A 118 13.17 -7.45 14.86
CA ALA A 118 12.81 -8.62 14.07
C ALA A 118 13.58 -8.67 12.73
N ILE A 119 13.77 -7.53 12.06
CA ILE A 119 14.57 -7.46 10.82
C ILE A 119 16.07 -7.75 11.11
N GLU A 120 16.59 -7.30 12.24
CA GLU A 120 17.98 -7.61 12.67
C GLU A 120 18.19 -9.11 12.90
N GLU A 121 17.21 -9.77 13.49
CA GLU A 121 17.27 -11.19 13.84
C GLU A 121 16.94 -12.13 12.66
N LEU A 122 15.94 -11.80 11.85
CA LEU A 122 15.40 -12.66 10.80
C LEU A 122 15.82 -12.25 9.37
N GLY A 123 16.42 -11.06 9.23
CA GLY A 123 16.74 -10.49 7.94
C GLY A 123 15.55 -9.74 7.29
N VAL A 124 15.73 -9.35 6.05
CA VAL A 124 14.72 -8.65 5.23
C VAL A 124 13.95 -9.70 4.41
N CYS A 125 12.62 -9.71 4.51
CA CYS A 125 11.75 -10.56 3.68
C CYS A 125 11.28 -9.82 2.41
N ASP A 126 10.62 -10.54 1.49
CA ASP A 126 10.17 -10.01 0.20
C ASP A 126 9.09 -8.91 0.30
N GLU A 127 8.44 -8.80 1.45
CA GLU A 127 7.43 -7.76 1.71
C GLU A 127 8.05 -6.44 2.21
N HIS A 128 9.37 -6.40 2.40
CA HIS A 128 10.07 -5.16 2.74
C HIS A 128 10.52 -4.43 1.48
N ARG A 129 10.24 -3.13 1.42
CA ARG A 129 10.73 -2.25 0.36
C ARG A 129 12.24 -2.07 0.51
N ARG A 130 13.02 -2.66 -0.40
CA ARG A 130 14.49 -2.62 -0.35
C ARG A 130 15.05 -1.23 -0.60
N SER A 131 14.37 -0.41 -1.40
CA SER A 131 14.72 0.99 -1.65
C SER A 131 14.42 1.93 -0.48
N PHE A 132 13.63 1.48 0.50
CA PHE A 132 13.27 2.31 1.64
C PHE A 132 14.44 2.45 2.61
N LYS A 133 14.91 3.69 2.83
CA LYS A 133 16.13 3.97 3.63
C LYS A 133 16.25 3.19 4.94
N PRO A 134 15.20 3.08 5.79
CA PRO A 134 15.29 2.28 7.00
C PRO A 134 15.55 0.78 6.78
N ILE A 135 15.16 0.25 5.61
CA ILE A 135 15.38 -1.16 5.24
C ILE A 135 16.74 -1.34 4.56
N ALA A 136 17.13 -0.39 3.69
CA ALA A 136 18.38 -0.45 2.95
C ALA A 136 19.63 -0.60 3.85
N GLN A 137 19.59 -0.03 5.06
CA GLN A 137 20.69 -0.18 6.03
C GLN A 137 20.88 -1.62 6.54
N PHE A 138 19.82 -2.44 6.54
CA PHE A 138 19.91 -3.85 6.93
C PHE A 138 20.43 -4.74 5.79
N LEU A 139 20.28 -4.31 4.53
CA LEU A 139 20.79 -5.04 3.36
C LEU A 139 22.33 -4.98 3.26
N GLY A 140 22.95 -3.92 3.78
CA GLY A 140 24.42 -3.74 3.79
C GLY A 140 25.15 -4.52 4.88
N GLN A 141 24.45 -5.05 5.89
CA GLN A 141 25.04 -5.76 7.03
C GLN A 141 25.06 -7.28 6.89
N GLY A 142 24.39 -7.82 5.85
CA GLY A 142 24.19 -9.27 5.66
C GLY A 142 25.36 -10.05 5.05
N SER A 143 26.57 -9.48 4.89
CA SER A 143 27.70 -10.15 4.24
C SER A 143 28.86 -10.53 5.19
N THR A 144 28.68 -10.49 6.52
CA THR A 144 29.82 -10.71 7.43
C THR A 144 29.73 -11.93 8.33
N ASN A 145 28.70 -12.79 8.20
CA ASN A 145 28.64 -14.02 9.00
C ASN A 145 28.41 -15.28 8.15
N GLN A 146 29.40 -15.61 7.32
CA GLN A 146 29.70 -17.01 6.93
C GLN A 146 31.20 -17.20 7.04
N LYS A 147 31.64 -17.61 8.19
CA LYS A 147 32.84 -18.41 8.41
C LYS A 147 32.53 -19.52 9.38
#